data_75bc44a7065e5a8f2522cd0a6e6dd576
#
_entry.id   75bc44a7065e5a8f2522cd0a6e6dd576
#
_cell.length_a   1.000
_cell.length_b   1.000
_cell.length_c   1.000
_cell.angle_alpha   90.00
_cell.angle_beta   90.00
_cell.angle_gamma   90.00
#
_symmetry.space_group_name_H-M   'P 1'
#
loop_
_entity.id
_entity.type
_entity.pdbx_description
1 polymer ?
#
loop_
_entity_poly.entity_id
_entity_poly.type
_entity_poly.pdbx_seq_one_letter_code
_entity_poly.pdbx_strand_id
1 'polypeptide(L)'
;MLKLFFYILLVFLQTPIIQDIDKDQVIDLIDEKVYIIDVRTEEEFRNGKIKSSFNIDFQTSEFIDNLKKLDKEKPYIIYCMSGNRSLKASHVMKSLGFKMIYHYKNGYKDWVEN
;
A
#
# COMPACT_ATOMS: atom_id res chain seq x y z
N MET A 1 -16.98 33.39 2.36
CA MET A 1 -17.62 32.10 2.10
C MET A 1 -16.89 31.26 1.07
N LEU A 2 -16.55 31.80 -0.10
CA LEU A 2 -15.88 31.07 -1.17
C LEU A 2 -14.49 30.54 -0.74
N LYS A 3 -13.71 31.37 -0.03
CA LYS A 3 -12.37 30.99 0.47
C LYS A 3 -12.42 29.86 1.50
N LEU A 4 -13.43 29.85 2.37
CA LEU A 4 -13.61 28.80 3.37
C LEU A 4 -13.97 27.47 2.70
N PHE A 5 -14.84 27.49 1.68
CA PHE A 5 -15.20 26.32 0.92
C PHE A 5 -14.00 25.70 0.21
N PHE A 6 -13.15 26.52 -0.42
CA PHE A 6 -11.90 26.09 -1.05
C PHE A 6 -10.93 25.46 -0.06
N TYR A 7 -10.82 26.03 1.13
CA TYR A 7 -9.95 25.50 2.19
C TYR A 7 -10.44 24.14 2.67
N ILE A 8 -11.75 23.97 2.88
CA ILE A 8 -12.35 22.70 3.29
C ILE A 8 -12.11 21.62 2.22
N LEU A 9 -12.29 21.97 0.94
CA LEU A 9 -12.05 21.05 -0.17
C LEU A 9 -10.58 20.61 -0.22
N LEU A 10 -9.65 21.54 -0.02
CA LEU A 10 -8.21 21.24 -0.01
C LEU A 10 -7.83 20.30 1.11
N VAL A 11 -8.38 20.50 2.32
CA VAL A 11 -8.16 19.61 3.47
C VAL A 11 -8.70 18.22 3.18
N PHE A 12 -9.88 18.11 2.54
CA PHE A 12 -10.47 16.83 2.14
C PHE A 12 -9.57 16.06 1.17
N LEU A 13 -8.94 16.75 0.20
CA LEU A 13 -8.02 16.13 -0.75
C LEU A 13 -6.71 15.64 -0.11
N GLN A 14 -6.40 16.09 1.10
CA GLN A 14 -5.20 15.69 1.84
C GLN A 14 -5.46 14.56 2.85
N THR A 15 -6.72 14.10 2.99
CA THR A 15 -7.08 13.03 3.92
C THR A 15 -6.49 11.69 3.43
N PRO A 16 -5.77 10.93 4.29
CA PRO A 16 -5.24 9.63 3.92
C PRO A 16 -6.36 8.67 3.51
N ILE A 17 -6.16 7.92 2.43
CA ILE A 17 -7.16 7.01 1.87
C ILE A 17 -6.56 5.61 1.74
N ILE A 18 -7.32 4.61 2.18
CA ILE A 18 -7.07 3.19 1.86
C ILE A 18 -8.15 2.77 0.88
N GLN A 19 -7.74 2.32 -0.30
CA GLN A 19 -8.65 1.86 -1.34
C GLN A 19 -8.35 0.40 -1.66
N ASP A 20 -9.35 -0.48 -1.54
CA ASP A 20 -9.23 -1.86 -1.99
C ASP A 20 -9.18 -1.91 -3.52
N ILE A 21 -8.27 -2.70 -4.05
CA ILE A 21 -8.11 -2.88 -5.49
C ILE A 21 -8.03 -4.36 -5.86
N ASP A 22 -8.38 -4.67 -7.10
CA ASP A 22 -8.29 -6.01 -7.67
C ASP A 22 -7.01 -6.17 -8.52
N LYS A 23 -6.81 -7.35 -9.09
CA LYS A 23 -5.64 -7.68 -9.89
C LYS A 23 -5.48 -6.77 -11.12
N ASP A 24 -6.57 -6.50 -11.82
CA ASP A 24 -6.52 -5.64 -13.01
C ASP A 24 -6.09 -4.22 -12.65
N GLN A 25 -6.57 -3.71 -11.52
CA GLN A 25 -6.15 -2.39 -11.01
C GLN A 25 -4.68 -2.39 -10.58
N VAL A 26 -4.18 -3.49 -10.00
CA VAL A 26 -2.74 -3.63 -9.71
C VAL A 26 -1.92 -3.50 -10.99
N ILE A 27 -2.31 -4.21 -12.05
CA ILE A 27 -1.61 -4.19 -13.34
C ILE A 27 -1.58 -2.75 -13.90
N ASP A 28 -2.72 -2.07 -13.88
CA ASP A 28 -2.79 -0.68 -14.36
C ASP A 28 -1.89 0.26 -13.57
N LEU A 29 -1.87 0.11 -12.26
CA LEU A 29 -1.04 0.96 -11.38
C LEU A 29 0.46 0.68 -11.56
N ILE A 30 0.83 -0.59 -11.82
CA ILE A 30 2.22 -0.94 -12.16
C ILE A 30 2.66 -0.22 -13.43
N ASP A 31 1.80 -0.19 -14.44
CA ASP A 31 2.07 0.53 -15.68
C ASP A 31 2.25 2.04 -15.45
N GLU A 32 1.57 2.59 -14.45
CA GLU A 32 1.71 3.98 -14.03
C GLU A 32 2.91 4.22 -13.10
N LYS A 33 3.73 3.21 -12.85
CA LYS A 33 4.93 3.29 -12.01
C LYS A 33 4.65 3.47 -10.51
N VAL A 34 3.48 3.05 -10.03
CA VAL A 34 3.19 3.05 -8.60
C VAL A 34 4.01 1.96 -7.91
N TYR A 35 4.64 2.30 -6.78
CA TYR A 35 5.44 1.36 -5.99
C TYR A 35 4.58 0.29 -5.33
N ILE A 36 5.13 -0.92 -5.23
CA ILE A 36 4.45 -2.07 -4.60
C ILE A 36 5.26 -2.53 -3.41
N ILE A 37 4.61 -2.65 -2.26
CA ILE A 37 5.21 -3.16 -1.03
C ILE A 37 4.61 -4.54 -0.72
N ASP A 38 5.47 -5.55 -0.64
CA ASP A 38 5.14 -6.87 -0.15
C ASP A 38 5.41 -6.90 1.36
N VAL A 39 4.36 -7.06 2.17
CA VAL A 39 4.50 -7.07 3.63
C VAL A 39 4.56 -8.48 4.21
N ARG A 40 4.74 -9.50 3.35
CA ARG A 40 4.99 -10.88 3.79
C ARG A 40 6.39 -11.01 4.38
N THR A 41 6.70 -12.20 4.90
CA THR A 41 8.04 -12.49 5.39
C THR A 41 9.06 -12.45 4.24
N GLU A 42 10.32 -12.23 4.59
CA GLU A 42 11.41 -12.25 3.62
C GLU A 42 11.51 -13.61 2.91
N GLU A 43 11.27 -14.71 3.63
CA GLU A 43 11.27 -16.05 3.03
C GLU A 43 10.16 -16.21 1.99
N GLU A 44 8.94 -15.79 2.30
CA GLU A 44 7.83 -15.81 1.33
C GLU A 44 8.19 -14.97 0.09
N PHE A 45 8.74 -13.79 0.30
CA PHE A 45 9.14 -12.88 -0.77
C PHE A 45 10.20 -13.49 -1.68
N ARG A 46 11.20 -14.14 -1.12
CA ARG A 46 12.25 -14.81 -1.90
C ARG A 46 11.73 -15.99 -2.73
N ASN A 47 10.70 -16.67 -2.25
CA ASN A 47 10.09 -17.82 -2.93
C ASN A 47 9.10 -17.46 -4.03
N GLY A 48 8.85 -16.19 -4.24
CA GLY A 48 7.97 -15.68 -5.30
C GLY A 48 7.31 -14.39 -4.87
N LYS A 49 7.19 -13.45 -5.80
CA LYS A 49 6.67 -12.10 -5.53
C LYS A 49 6.04 -11.52 -6.78
N ILE A 50 5.29 -10.45 -6.61
CA ILE A 50 4.87 -9.61 -7.73
C ILE A 50 6.11 -8.87 -8.23
N LYS A 51 6.36 -8.94 -9.53
CA LYS A 51 7.51 -8.25 -10.15
C LYS A 51 7.48 -6.76 -9.79
N SER A 52 8.65 -6.21 -9.50
CA SER A 52 8.86 -4.81 -9.09
C SER A 52 8.46 -4.50 -7.65
N SER A 53 7.93 -5.46 -6.89
CA SER A 53 7.67 -5.23 -5.47
C SER A 53 8.96 -5.25 -4.66
N PHE A 54 8.95 -4.52 -3.55
CA PHE A 54 10.00 -4.62 -2.53
C PHE A 54 9.39 -5.05 -1.20
N ASN A 55 10.21 -5.66 -0.36
CA ASN A 55 9.74 -6.31 0.86
C ASN A 55 9.94 -5.42 2.08
N ILE A 56 8.87 -5.21 2.83
CA ILE A 56 8.92 -4.68 4.19
C ILE A 56 8.09 -5.62 5.05
N ASP A 57 8.76 -6.53 5.74
CA ASP A 57 8.13 -7.58 6.53
C ASP A 57 7.34 -6.99 7.72
N PHE A 58 6.02 -7.17 7.69
CA PHE A 58 5.10 -6.67 8.72
C PHE A 58 5.39 -7.25 10.10
N GLN A 59 5.96 -8.45 10.18
CA GLN A 59 6.16 -9.19 11.42
C GLN A 59 7.49 -8.87 12.12
N THR A 60 8.32 -8.00 11.55
CA THR A 60 9.58 -7.60 12.17
C THR A 60 9.42 -6.36 13.04
N SER A 61 10.33 -6.20 14.01
CA SER A 61 10.38 -5.00 14.85
C SER A 61 10.77 -3.74 14.08
N GLU A 62 11.40 -3.88 12.91
CA GLU A 62 11.86 -2.79 12.05
C GLU A 62 10.79 -2.30 11.07
N PHE A 63 9.59 -2.88 11.08
CA PHE A 63 8.54 -2.56 10.12
C PHE A 63 8.22 -1.07 10.06
N ILE A 64 7.93 -0.47 11.21
CA ILE A 64 7.57 0.96 11.29
C ILE A 64 8.75 1.85 10.89
N ASP A 65 9.96 1.53 11.35
CA ASP A 65 11.15 2.29 10.99
C ASP A 65 11.42 2.26 9.50
N ASN A 66 11.22 1.11 8.86
CA ASN A 66 11.36 0.98 7.42
C ASN A 66 10.29 1.77 6.65
N LEU A 67 9.04 1.78 7.14
CA LEU A 67 7.99 2.62 6.56
C LEU A 67 8.33 4.10 6.62
N LYS A 68 8.91 4.55 7.74
CA LYS A 68 9.25 5.97 7.94
C LYS A 68 10.31 6.49 6.96
N LYS A 69 11.05 5.60 6.32
CA LYS A 69 12.05 5.97 5.30
C LYS A 69 11.42 6.29 3.93
N LEU A 70 10.14 5.97 3.75
CA LEU A 70 9.45 6.16 2.48
C LEU A 70 8.85 7.56 2.37
N ASP A 71 8.68 8.02 1.14
CA ASP A 71 7.98 9.26 0.84
C ASP A 71 6.47 9.06 1.03
N LYS A 72 5.90 9.69 2.03
CA LYS A 72 4.49 9.55 2.40
C LYS A 72 3.54 10.23 1.41
N GLU A 73 4.05 11.12 0.57
CA GLU A 73 3.26 11.81 -0.45
C GLU A 73 2.99 10.94 -1.69
N LYS A 74 3.76 9.87 -1.88
CA LYS A 74 3.59 8.95 -3.00
C LYS A 74 2.56 7.88 -2.68
N PRO A 75 1.82 7.39 -3.71
CA PRO A 75 0.93 6.23 -3.54
C PRO A 75 1.73 4.93 -3.48
N TYR A 76 1.18 3.95 -2.79
CA TYR A 76 1.77 2.60 -2.68
C TYR A 76 0.70 1.54 -2.79
N ILE A 77 1.01 0.47 -3.51
CA ILE A 77 0.23 -0.77 -3.49
C ILE A 77 0.79 -1.64 -2.37
N ILE A 78 -0.08 -2.19 -1.52
CA ILE A 78 0.29 -3.03 -0.39
C ILE A 78 -0.37 -4.39 -0.56
N TYR A 79 0.38 -5.47 -0.42
CA TYR A 79 -0.17 -6.82 -0.47
C TYR A 79 0.54 -7.77 0.49
N CYS A 80 -0.16 -8.83 0.85
CA CYS A 80 0.42 -10.00 1.52
C CYS A 80 -0.08 -11.28 0.81
N MET A 81 -0.20 -12.40 1.51
CA MET A 81 -0.67 -13.64 0.88
C MET A 81 -2.17 -13.59 0.55
N SER A 82 -3.01 -13.18 1.51
CA SER A 82 -4.47 -13.22 1.38
C SER A 82 -5.21 -12.03 2.03
N GLY A 83 -4.50 -10.94 2.28
CA GLY A 83 -5.10 -9.67 2.68
C GLY A 83 -5.06 -9.32 4.16
N ASN A 84 -4.79 -10.27 5.07
CA ASN A 84 -4.88 -10.02 6.51
C ASN A 84 -3.76 -9.11 7.03
N ARG A 85 -2.50 -9.48 6.79
CA ARG A 85 -1.33 -8.67 7.20
C ARG A 85 -1.31 -7.34 6.47
N SER A 86 -1.64 -7.33 5.19
CA SER A 86 -1.64 -6.11 4.38
C SER A 86 -2.71 -5.12 4.79
N LEU A 87 -3.87 -5.58 5.26
CA LEU A 87 -4.89 -4.69 5.81
C LEU A 87 -4.36 -3.99 7.07
N LYS A 88 -3.77 -4.74 8.00
CA LYS A 88 -3.16 -4.18 9.21
C LYS A 88 -2.03 -3.21 8.88
N ALA A 89 -1.16 -3.59 7.94
CA ALA A 89 -0.07 -2.74 7.46
C ALA A 89 -0.60 -1.43 6.86
N SER A 90 -1.67 -1.50 6.08
CA SER A 90 -2.30 -0.33 5.48
C SER A 90 -2.81 0.65 6.54
N HIS A 91 -3.43 0.15 7.61
CA HIS A 91 -3.89 0.99 8.72
C HIS A 91 -2.73 1.64 9.46
N VAL A 92 -1.63 0.93 9.68
CA VAL A 92 -0.40 1.50 10.26
C VAL A 92 0.13 2.62 9.37
N MET A 93 0.21 2.39 8.06
CA MET A 93 0.67 3.40 7.10
C MET A 93 -0.23 4.64 7.12
N LYS A 94 -1.54 4.45 7.15
CA LYS A 94 -2.49 5.56 7.26
C LYS A 94 -2.23 6.38 8.52
N SER A 95 -2.02 5.73 9.66
CA SER A 95 -1.73 6.40 10.92
C SER A 95 -0.40 7.16 10.91
N LEU A 96 0.55 6.74 10.08
CA LEU A 96 1.84 7.42 9.89
C LEU A 96 1.77 8.59 8.90
N GLY A 97 0.63 8.81 8.25
CA GLY A 97 0.41 9.93 7.36
C GLY A 97 0.60 9.64 5.87
N PHE A 98 0.67 8.38 5.46
CA PHE A 98 0.68 8.03 4.03
C PHE A 98 -0.62 8.48 3.37
N LYS A 99 -0.52 9.19 2.25
CA LYS A 99 -1.65 9.87 1.63
C LYS A 99 -2.55 8.95 0.84
N MET A 100 -1.99 7.97 0.12
CA MET A 100 -2.75 7.06 -0.71
C MET A 100 -2.21 5.65 -0.62
N ILE A 101 -3.06 4.71 -0.22
CA ILE A 101 -2.73 3.30 -0.05
C ILE A 101 -3.71 2.50 -0.88
N TYR A 102 -3.18 1.74 -1.86
CA TYR A 102 -3.95 0.80 -2.65
C TYR A 102 -3.76 -0.59 -2.04
N HIS A 103 -4.80 -1.11 -1.41
CA HIS A 103 -4.75 -2.40 -0.75
C HIS A 103 -5.19 -3.50 -1.71
N TYR A 104 -4.24 -4.31 -2.19
CA TYR A 104 -4.54 -5.50 -2.97
C TYR A 104 -4.95 -6.63 -2.04
N LYS A 105 -6.23 -6.64 -1.67
CA LYS A 105 -6.74 -7.50 -0.59
C LYS A 105 -6.71 -8.99 -0.94
N ASN A 106 -6.86 -9.35 -2.21
CA ASN A 106 -6.82 -10.76 -2.62
C ASN A 106 -5.40 -11.34 -2.57
N GLY A 107 -4.40 -10.49 -2.67
CA GLY A 107 -3.02 -10.81 -2.36
C GLY A 107 -2.31 -11.72 -3.34
N TYR A 108 -1.16 -12.20 -2.93
CA TYR A 108 -0.29 -13.03 -3.77
C TYR A 108 -0.95 -14.33 -4.22
N LYS A 109 -1.79 -14.92 -3.37
CA LYS A 109 -2.58 -16.10 -3.74
C LYS A 109 -3.39 -15.89 -5.00
N ASP A 110 -4.12 -14.78 -5.08
CA ASP A 110 -4.90 -14.41 -6.27
C ASP A 110 -3.99 -14.11 -7.47
N TRP A 111 -2.88 -13.43 -7.22
CA TRP A 111 -1.93 -13.06 -8.27
C TRP A 111 -1.42 -14.27 -9.05
N VAL A 112 -1.11 -15.38 -8.37
CA VAL A 112 -0.53 -16.59 -8.98
C VAL A 112 -1.57 -17.57 -9.51
N GLU A 113 -2.82 -17.50 -9.06
CA GLU A 113 -3.90 -18.40 -9.51
C GLU A 113 -4.40 -18.08 -10.93
N ASN A 114 -4.17 -16.90 -11.40
CA ASN A 114 -4.67 -16.42 -12.69
C ASN A 114 -3.55 -15.85 -13.54
#